data_7691c5a6a197c44ffa79cc014c8f28b2
#
_entry.id   7691c5a6a197c44ffa79cc014c8f28b2
#
_cell.length_a   1.000
_cell.length_b   1.000
_cell.length_c   1.000
_cell.angle_alpha   90.00
_cell.angle_beta   90.00
_cell.angle_gamma   90.00
#
_symmetry.space_group_name_H-M   'P 1'
#
loop_
_entity.id
_entity.type
_entity.pdbx_description
1 polymer ?
#
loop_
_entity_poly.entity_id
_entity_poly.type
_entity_poly.pdbx_seq_one_letter_code
_entity_poly.pdbx_strand_id
1 'polypeptide(L)'
;MTKTIAITGGIGSGKSTLCGKLKEKGFKIHSSDEQVAKIYKNPDKKFVTYLRTIGLSKSVSKKKIDKKIISKIIFENKQIRKKIELYIFKIVRKKRSDFIKQEKQKKTRLIFIDIPLLFENNLEKQFSKVISIIASK
;
A
#
# COMPACT_ATOMS: atom_id res chain seq x y z
N MET A 1 12.99 -18.15 13.01
CA MET A 1 12.85 -16.70 13.09
C MET A 1 12.64 -16.11 11.72
N THR A 2 11.59 -15.31 11.55
CA THR A 2 11.27 -14.71 10.26
C THR A 2 12.07 -13.44 10.02
N LYS A 3 12.79 -13.37 8.92
CA LYS A 3 13.47 -12.14 8.50
C LYS A 3 12.53 -11.31 7.62
N THR A 4 12.43 -10.04 7.92
CA THR A 4 11.60 -9.10 7.19
C THR A 4 12.48 -8.16 6.37
N ILE A 5 12.26 -8.15 5.07
CA ILE A 5 13.01 -7.29 4.16
C ILE A 5 12.05 -6.29 3.52
N ALA A 6 12.26 -5.02 3.81
CA ALA A 6 11.50 -3.96 3.18
C ALA A 6 12.10 -3.62 1.82
N ILE A 7 11.25 -3.39 0.84
CA ILE A 7 11.65 -2.92 -0.49
C ILE A 7 11.04 -1.55 -0.70
N THR A 8 11.85 -0.57 -1.01
CA THR A 8 11.40 0.78 -1.29
C THR A 8 12.03 1.29 -2.58
N GLY A 9 11.46 2.31 -3.16
CA GLY A 9 11.96 2.91 -4.39
C GLY A 9 10.93 3.87 -4.98
N GLY A 10 11.40 4.78 -5.80
CA GLY A 10 10.54 5.76 -6.46
C GLY A 10 9.78 5.16 -7.65
N ILE A 11 8.90 5.96 -8.21
CA ILE A 11 8.15 5.62 -9.42
C ILE A 11 9.15 5.38 -10.56
N GLY A 12 8.98 4.28 -11.30
CA GLY A 12 9.86 3.94 -12.41
C GLY A 12 11.23 3.39 -12.01
N SER A 13 11.41 3.03 -10.74
CA SER A 13 12.70 2.50 -10.24
C SER A 13 12.92 1.02 -10.53
N GLY A 14 11.89 0.29 -10.99
CA GLY A 14 11.98 -1.16 -11.17
C GLY A 14 11.50 -1.96 -9.96
N LYS A 15 10.95 -1.31 -8.96
CA LYS A 15 10.43 -1.96 -7.75
C LYS A 15 9.36 -3.00 -8.06
N SER A 16 8.40 -2.66 -8.92
CA SER A 16 7.34 -3.59 -9.34
C SER A 16 7.89 -4.81 -10.06
N THR A 17 8.92 -4.63 -10.88
CA THR A 17 9.58 -5.72 -11.59
C THR A 17 10.24 -6.68 -10.62
N LEU A 18 10.96 -6.16 -9.63
CA LEU A 18 11.60 -6.98 -8.59
C LEU A 18 10.55 -7.75 -7.78
N CYS A 19 9.50 -7.07 -7.36
CA CYS A 19 8.41 -7.70 -6.58
C CYS A 19 7.74 -8.82 -7.37
N GLY A 20 7.50 -8.62 -8.66
CA GLY A 20 6.95 -9.65 -9.54
C GLY A 20 7.84 -10.87 -9.65
N LYS A 21 9.15 -10.65 -9.81
CA LYS A 21 10.12 -11.76 -9.87
C LYS A 21 10.21 -12.55 -8.57
N LEU A 22 10.15 -11.87 -7.44
CA LEU A 22 10.14 -12.53 -6.13
C LEU A 22 8.90 -13.39 -5.96
N LYS A 23 7.75 -12.92 -6.39
CA LYS A 23 6.50 -13.70 -6.38
C LYS A 23 6.62 -14.96 -7.24
N GLU A 24 7.15 -14.81 -8.45
CA GLU A 24 7.34 -15.93 -9.37
C GLU A 24 8.24 -17.03 -8.77
N LYS A 25 9.21 -16.63 -7.96
CA LYS A 25 10.12 -17.56 -7.28
C LYS A 25 9.53 -18.17 -6.01
N GLY A 26 8.29 -17.83 -5.67
CA GLY A 26 7.59 -18.39 -4.52
C GLY A 26 7.83 -17.68 -3.20
N PHE A 27 8.48 -16.53 -3.21
CA PHE A 27 8.66 -15.74 -1.98
C PHE A 27 7.35 -15.09 -1.55
N LYS A 28 7.16 -14.98 -0.25
CA LYS A 28 6.02 -14.29 0.34
C LYS A 28 6.28 -12.78 0.34
N ILE A 29 5.38 -12.04 -0.28
CA ILE A 29 5.53 -10.60 -0.40
C ILE A 29 4.20 -9.89 -0.11
N HIS A 30 4.27 -8.79 0.62
CA HIS A 30 3.16 -7.89 0.86
C HIS A 30 3.45 -6.58 0.13
N SER A 31 2.58 -6.22 -0.80
CA SER A 31 2.71 -4.96 -1.55
C SER A 31 1.68 -3.96 -1.08
N SER A 32 2.14 -2.81 -0.61
CA SER A 32 1.26 -1.69 -0.23
C SER A 32 0.46 -1.18 -1.43
N ASP A 33 1.08 -1.09 -2.60
CA ASP A 33 0.41 -0.64 -3.82
C ASP A 33 -0.72 -1.59 -4.23
N GLU A 34 -0.52 -2.91 -4.12
CA GLU A 34 -1.57 -3.89 -4.37
C GLU A 34 -2.72 -3.75 -3.38
N GLN A 35 -2.43 -3.47 -2.11
CA GLN A 35 -3.47 -3.28 -1.10
C GLN A 35 -4.30 -2.03 -1.39
N VAL A 36 -3.66 -0.94 -1.80
CA VAL A 36 -4.37 0.27 -2.22
C VAL A 36 -5.28 -0.02 -3.41
N ALA A 37 -4.77 -0.72 -4.42
CA ALA A 37 -5.56 -1.10 -5.59
C ALA A 37 -6.79 -1.94 -5.22
N LYS A 38 -6.64 -2.88 -4.28
CA LYS A 38 -7.75 -3.70 -3.79
C LYS A 38 -8.82 -2.88 -3.07
N ILE A 39 -8.41 -1.90 -2.29
CA ILE A 39 -9.35 -1.01 -1.57
C ILE A 39 -10.25 -0.29 -2.57
N TYR A 40 -9.68 0.21 -3.66
CA TYR A 40 -10.46 0.91 -4.69
C TYR A 40 -11.30 -0.03 -5.54
N LYS A 41 -10.79 -1.21 -5.85
CA LYS A 41 -11.48 -2.18 -6.71
C LYS A 41 -12.67 -2.84 -6.00
N ASN A 42 -12.49 -3.18 -4.72
CA ASN A 42 -13.52 -3.84 -3.90
C ASN A 42 -13.71 -3.07 -2.60
N PRO A 43 -14.29 -1.87 -2.66
CA PRO A 43 -14.46 -1.04 -1.47
C PRO A 43 -15.47 -1.64 -0.51
N ASP A 44 -15.15 -1.62 0.78
CA ASP A 44 -16.11 -2.01 1.80
C ASP A 44 -17.09 -0.86 2.10
N LYS A 45 -18.12 -1.17 2.86
CA LYS A 45 -19.15 -0.17 3.24
C LYS A 45 -18.56 1.01 4.02
N LYS A 46 -17.58 0.74 4.87
CA LYS A 46 -16.94 1.77 5.68
C LYS A 46 -16.20 2.79 4.80
N PHE A 47 -15.47 2.31 3.82
CA PHE A 47 -14.74 3.18 2.92
C PHE A 47 -15.68 4.00 2.04
N VAL A 48 -16.72 3.38 1.49
CA VAL A 48 -17.74 4.06 0.69
C VAL A 48 -18.42 5.17 1.51
N THR A 49 -18.82 4.85 2.74
CA THR A 49 -19.45 5.81 3.65
C THR A 49 -18.49 6.96 3.96
N TYR A 50 -17.22 6.65 4.21
CA TYR A 50 -16.21 7.67 4.49
C TYR A 50 -16.04 8.63 3.32
N LEU A 51 -15.95 8.10 2.09
CA LEU A 51 -15.85 8.94 0.88
C LEU A 51 -17.02 9.90 0.76
N ARG A 52 -18.23 9.43 1.06
CA ARG A 52 -19.43 10.29 1.05
C ARG A 52 -19.34 11.39 2.11
N THR A 53 -18.85 11.05 3.31
CA THR A 53 -18.74 11.99 4.43
C THR A 53 -17.77 13.13 4.13
N ILE A 54 -16.69 12.87 3.39
CA ILE A 54 -15.67 13.88 3.09
C ILE A 54 -15.94 14.67 1.82
N GLY A 55 -17.11 14.51 1.21
CA GLY A 55 -17.52 15.29 0.05
C GLY A 55 -17.27 14.62 -1.31
N LEU A 56 -17.07 13.31 -1.33
CA LEU A 56 -16.80 12.55 -2.54
C LEU A 56 -17.99 11.69 -2.99
N SER A 57 -19.20 12.09 -2.66
CA SER A 57 -20.42 11.34 -3.02
C SER A 57 -20.52 11.06 -4.51
N LYS A 58 -20.09 12.01 -5.35
CA LYS A 58 -20.12 11.88 -6.82
C LYS A 58 -19.20 10.79 -7.35
N SER A 59 -18.16 10.43 -6.60
CA SER A 59 -17.20 9.39 -7.01
C SER A 59 -17.69 7.99 -6.71
N VAL A 60 -18.80 7.83 -5.99
CA VAL A 60 -19.30 6.54 -5.55
C VAL A 60 -20.66 6.27 -6.15
N SER A 61 -20.82 5.13 -6.84
CA SER A 61 -22.06 4.66 -7.42
C SER A 61 -22.18 3.16 -7.18
N LYS A 62 -23.25 2.72 -6.49
CA LYS A 62 -23.56 1.30 -6.27
C LYS A 62 -22.33 0.44 -5.88
N LYS A 63 -21.55 0.86 -4.89
CA LYS A 63 -20.33 0.20 -4.42
C LYS A 63 -19.17 0.22 -5.42
N LYS A 64 -19.24 1.02 -6.46
CA LYS A 64 -18.12 1.25 -7.38
C LYS A 64 -17.55 2.64 -7.15
N ILE A 65 -16.23 2.73 -7.24
CA ILE A 65 -15.52 3.99 -7.06
C ILE A 65 -14.98 4.44 -8.41
N ASP A 66 -15.28 5.67 -8.80
CA ASP A 66 -14.71 6.28 -9.98
C ASP A 66 -13.40 6.99 -9.62
N LYS A 67 -12.28 6.34 -9.93
CA LYS A 67 -10.95 6.88 -9.64
C LYS A 67 -10.66 8.19 -10.35
N LYS A 68 -11.25 8.41 -11.52
CA LYS A 68 -11.04 9.64 -12.29
C LYS A 68 -11.62 10.85 -11.56
N ILE A 69 -12.84 10.68 -11.00
CA ILE A 69 -13.49 11.73 -10.23
C ILE A 69 -12.68 12.02 -8.97
N ILE A 70 -12.24 10.98 -8.25
CA ILE A 70 -11.41 11.13 -7.06
C ILE A 70 -10.12 11.85 -7.40
N SER A 71 -9.41 11.42 -8.44
CA SER A 71 -8.13 12.02 -8.85
C SER A 71 -8.27 13.51 -9.14
N LYS A 72 -9.36 13.90 -9.82
CA LYS A 72 -9.64 15.31 -10.13
C LYS A 72 -9.84 16.13 -8.86
N ILE A 73 -10.64 15.62 -7.93
CA ILE A 73 -10.95 16.32 -6.69
C ILE A 73 -9.72 16.44 -5.79
N ILE A 74 -8.92 15.36 -5.63
CA ILE A 74 -7.71 15.40 -4.81
C ILE A 74 -6.64 16.31 -5.42
N PHE A 75 -6.58 16.42 -6.73
CA PHE A 75 -5.65 17.34 -7.39
C PHE A 75 -5.95 18.80 -7.02
N GLU A 76 -7.24 19.13 -6.91
CA GLU A 76 -7.71 20.48 -6.60
C GLU A 76 -7.83 20.77 -5.10
N ASN A 77 -7.94 19.75 -4.26
CA ASN A 77 -8.18 19.90 -2.82
C ASN A 77 -7.23 19.05 -1.98
N LYS A 78 -6.22 19.74 -1.42
CA LYS A 78 -5.19 19.11 -0.58
C LYS A 78 -5.74 18.54 0.72
N GLN A 79 -6.78 19.13 1.30
CA GLN A 79 -7.36 18.67 2.56
C GLN A 79 -8.07 17.33 2.37
N ILE A 80 -8.84 17.19 1.30
CA ILE A 80 -9.52 15.94 0.95
C ILE A 80 -8.47 14.86 0.65
N ARG A 81 -7.45 15.20 -0.12
CA ARG A 81 -6.34 14.28 -0.41
C ARG A 81 -5.73 13.72 0.87
N LYS A 82 -5.43 14.59 1.81
CA LYS A 82 -4.84 14.22 3.10
C LYS A 82 -5.73 13.26 3.88
N LYS A 83 -7.03 13.51 3.90
CA LYS A 83 -8.01 12.66 4.58
C LYS A 83 -8.06 11.26 3.98
N ILE A 84 -8.07 11.15 2.66
CA ILE A 84 -8.06 9.86 1.97
C ILE A 84 -6.75 9.12 2.23
N GLU A 85 -5.62 9.79 2.10
CA GLU A 85 -4.31 9.20 2.34
C GLU A 85 -4.19 8.63 3.75
N LEU A 86 -4.64 9.38 4.77
CA LEU A 86 -4.60 8.90 6.15
C LEU A 86 -5.52 7.70 6.37
N TYR A 87 -6.70 7.70 5.76
CA TYR A 87 -7.63 6.58 5.87
C TYR A 87 -7.07 5.31 5.25
N ILE A 88 -6.57 5.41 4.02
CA ILE A 88 -5.98 4.30 3.28
C ILE A 88 -4.71 3.80 3.99
N PHE A 89 -3.88 4.72 4.48
CA PHE A 89 -2.65 4.39 5.20
C PHE A 89 -2.94 3.51 6.43
N LYS A 90 -3.96 3.83 7.20
CA LYS A 90 -4.34 3.01 8.37
C LYS A 90 -4.74 1.59 7.98
N ILE A 91 -5.51 1.43 6.91
CA ILE A 91 -5.94 0.12 6.42
C ILE A 91 -4.74 -0.69 5.94
N VAL A 92 -3.88 -0.10 5.12
CA VAL A 92 -2.70 -0.76 4.57
C VAL A 92 -1.74 -1.15 5.68
N ARG A 93 -1.53 -0.27 6.64
CA ARG A 93 -0.67 -0.53 7.81
C ARG A 93 -1.16 -1.73 8.61
N LYS A 94 -2.46 -1.83 8.85
CA LYS A 94 -3.04 -2.97 9.55
C LYS A 94 -2.86 -4.26 8.77
N LYS A 95 -3.13 -4.24 7.48
CA LYS A 95 -2.96 -5.42 6.62
C LYS A 95 -1.51 -5.88 6.57
N ARG A 96 -0.57 -4.95 6.54
CA ARG A 96 0.85 -5.26 6.61
C ARG A 96 1.22 -5.92 7.94
N SER A 97 0.76 -5.37 9.03
CA SER A 97 0.97 -5.93 10.37
C SER A 97 0.42 -7.35 10.48
N ASP A 98 -0.79 -7.56 9.99
CA ASP A 98 -1.45 -8.87 9.99
C ASP A 98 -0.67 -9.88 9.13
N PHE A 99 -0.20 -9.47 7.96
CA PHE A 99 0.62 -10.30 7.08
C PHE A 99 1.91 -10.75 7.78
N ILE A 100 2.63 -9.81 8.40
CA ILE A 100 3.88 -10.12 9.11
C ILE A 100 3.61 -11.10 10.26
N LYS A 101 2.57 -10.85 11.03
CA LYS A 101 2.17 -11.69 12.16
C LYS A 101 1.82 -13.10 11.72
N GLN A 102 1.03 -13.24 10.65
CA GLN A 102 0.66 -14.54 10.10
C GLN A 102 1.87 -15.32 9.61
N GLU A 103 2.78 -14.66 8.88
CA GLU A 103 3.96 -15.33 8.35
C GLU A 103 4.94 -15.74 9.47
N LYS A 104 5.03 -14.96 10.53
CA LYS A 104 5.80 -15.35 11.73
C LYS A 104 5.22 -16.57 12.42
N GLN A 105 3.89 -16.67 12.50
CA GLN A 105 3.21 -17.84 13.07
C GLN A 105 3.45 -19.10 12.24
N LYS A 106 3.52 -18.96 10.91
CA LYS A 106 3.84 -20.07 10.00
C LYS A 106 5.33 -20.40 9.98
N LYS A 107 6.16 -19.64 10.69
CA LYS A 107 7.62 -19.79 10.72
C LYS A 107 8.26 -19.65 9.35
N THR A 108 7.71 -18.80 8.50
CA THR A 108 8.30 -18.44 7.21
C THR A 108 9.66 -17.80 7.42
N ARG A 109 10.69 -18.27 6.75
CA ARG A 109 12.07 -17.78 6.97
C ARG A 109 12.27 -16.35 6.50
N LEU A 110 11.68 -16.00 5.39
CA LEU A 110 11.95 -14.74 4.70
C LEU A 110 10.67 -14.19 4.09
N ILE A 111 10.36 -12.94 4.39
CA ILE A 111 9.23 -12.23 3.78
C ILE A 111 9.69 -10.87 3.28
N PHE A 112 9.06 -10.41 2.21
CA PHE A 112 9.33 -9.11 1.62
C PHE A 112 8.14 -8.18 1.81
N ILE A 113 8.41 -6.94 2.11
CA ILE A 113 7.39 -5.92 2.31
C ILE A 113 7.70 -4.74 1.38
N ASP A 114 6.87 -4.55 0.38
CA ASP A 114 6.97 -3.41 -0.51
C ASP A 114 6.29 -2.21 0.15
N ILE A 115 7.08 -1.21 0.50
CA ILE A 115 6.60 0.00 1.18
C ILE A 115 7.08 1.24 0.44
N PRO A 116 6.17 2.02 -0.16
CA PRO A 116 6.54 3.32 -0.68
C PRO A 116 6.81 4.28 0.49
N LEU A 117 7.68 5.25 0.28
CA LEU A 117 8.00 6.28 1.27
C LEU A 117 8.44 5.71 2.62
N LEU A 118 9.26 4.64 2.58
CA LEU A 118 9.75 3.96 3.80
C LEU A 118 10.51 4.90 4.71
N PHE A 119 11.50 5.60 4.17
CA PHE A 119 12.37 6.49 4.95
C PHE A 119 11.66 7.75 5.39
N GLU A 120 10.78 8.29 4.55
CA GLU A 120 10.01 9.50 4.85
C GLU A 120 9.06 9.27 6.04
N ASN A 121 8.64 8.02 6.28
CA ASN A 121 7.78 7.65 7.40
C ASN A 121 8.54 6.97 8.55
N ASN A 122 9.86 7.00 8.51
CA ASN A 122 10.74 6.43 9.56
C ASN A 122 10.42 4.97 9.89
N LEU A 123 10.14 4.17 8.86
CA LEU A 123 9.76 2.77 9.02
C LEU A 123 10.95 1.80 8.92
N GLU A 124 12.12 2.27 8.53
CA GLU A 124 13.29 1.43 8.25
C GLU A 124 13.73 0.58 9.45
N LYS A 125 13.54 1.09 10.66
CA LYS A 125 13.94 0.37 11.89
C LYS A 125 13.04 -0.81 12.23
N GLN A 126 11.87 -0.91 11.59
CA GLN A 126 10.92 -1.99 11.84
C GLN A 126 11.27 -3.28 11.09
N PHE A 127 12.26 -3.23 10.19
CA PHE A 127 12.61 -4.35 9.33
C PHE A 127 14.03 -4.82 9.54
N SER A 128 14.27 -6.12 9.30
CA SER A 128 15.60 -6.72 9.42
C SER A 128 16.59 -6.09 8.45
N LYS A 129 16.15 -5.85 7.22
CA LYS A 129 16.94 -5.22 6.16
C LYS A 129 16.03 -4.38 5.27
N VAL A 130 16.64 -3.44 4.56
CA VAL A 130 15.95 -2.58 3.59
C VAL A 130 16.69 -2.65 2.26
N ILE A 131 15.94 -2.88 1.18
CA ILE A 131 16.45 -2.79 -0.18
C ILE A 131 15.86 -1.53 -0.81
N SER A 132 16.73 -0.60 -1.17
CA SER A 132 16.33 0.63 -1.86
C SER A 132 16.68 0.50 -3.34
N ILE A 133 15.68 0.64 -4.21
CA ILE A 133 15.88 0.53 -5.65
C ILE A 133 15.99 1.91 -6.24
N ILE A 134 17.09 2.15 -6.93
CA ILE A 134 17.38 3.43 -7.55
C ILE A 134 17.45 3.21 -9.06
N ALA A 135 16.67 4.01 -9.81
CA ALA A 135 16.73 3.97 -11.26
C ALA A 135 18.04 4.62 -11.73
N SER A 136 18.78 3.96 -12.63
CA SER A 136 19.94 4.57 -13.25
C SER A 136 19.51 5.68 -14.20
N LYS A 137 20.24 6.77 -14.17
CA LYS A 137 19.99 7.88 -15.08
C LYS A 137 20.52 7.58 -16.48
#